data_3269cdb20e90c2abb61774ee10e7420f
#
_entry.id   3269cdb20e90c2abb61774ee10e7420f
#
_cell.length_a   1.000
_cell.length_b   1.000
_cell.length_c   1.000
_cell.angle_alpha   90.00
_cell.angle_beta   90.00
_cell.angle_gamma   90.00
#
_symmetry.space_group_name_H-M   'P 1'
#
loop_
_entity.id
_entity.type
_entity.pdbx_description
1 polymer ?
#
loop_
_entity_poly.entity_id
_entity_poly.type
_entity_poly.pdbx_seq_one_letter_code
_entity_poly.pdbx_strand_id
1 'polypeptide(L)'
;MGGQLNVQDVYVREFPSDQKALDIFSGEWTSQLPEAWAQLQAGTTPLFDDPRVHWALRELGGADEKTVLELGPLEGGHSYMLEKAGSRSILAIEGNTRAYLRCLVVKEILGLRRVRFLCGDFGQYLKESTDLFDIVFASGVLYHQQAPVELLATIARAAPALYLWTHYYDAAAVTEKQHVSARLGAAQTCEFDGFAFTQHEYRYLEARKWSGFCGGPHDSAQWLLRDDIIRALRHFGYAEISIAFDDISHPNGPSLALVARR
;
A
#
# COMPACT_ATOMS: atom_id res chain seq x y z
N MET A 1 15.29 11.95 -22.97
CA MET A 1 13.92 11.63 -23.41
C MET A 1 13.76 10.12 -23.31
N GLY A 2 13.33 9.61 -22.18
CA GLY A 2 12.95 8.21 -22.00
C GLY A 2 11.53 8.04 -22.58
N GLY A 3 11.44 7.53 -23.81
CA GLY A 3 10.15 7.20 -24.39
C GLY A 3 9.47 6.17 -23.51
N GLN A 4 8.27 6.47 -23.02
CA GLN A 4 7.36 5.48 -22.45
C GLN A 4 7.23 4.37 -23.53
N LEU A 5 7.78 3.19 -23.24
CA LEU A 5 7.56 2.02 -24.09
C LEU A 5 6.04 1.80 -24.14
N ASN A 6 5.45 2.00 -25.30
CA ASN A 6 4.04 1.71 -25.50
C ASN A 6 3.91 0.17 -25.50
N VAL A 7 3.37 -0.38 -24.43
CA VAL A 7 3.22 -1.84 -24.22
C VAL A 7 2.46 -2.51 -25.38
N GLN A 8 1.70 -1.73 -26.15
CA GLN A 8 0.78 -2.25 -27.18
C GLN A 8 1.42 -2.55 -28.56
N ASP A 9 2.67 -2.11 -28.82
CA ASP A 9 3.25 -2.18 -30.18
C ASP A 9 4.38 -3.23 -30.31
N VAL A 10 4.53 -4.14 -29.35
CA VAL A 10 5.58 -5.17 -29.36
C VAL A 10 4.99 -6.56 -29.60
N TYR A 11 5.50 -7.27 -30.62
CA TYR A 11 5.13 -8.66 -30.89
C TYR A 11 6.17 -9.62 -30.36
N VAL A 12 5.76 -10.51 -29.44
CA VAL A 12 6.57 -11.64 -28.98
C VAL A 12 6.59 -12.72 -30.06
N ARG A 13 7.79 -13.14 -30.52
CA ARG A 13 7.97 -14.17 -31.56
C ARG A 13 8.49 -15.51 -31.01
N GLU A 14 8.67 -15.58 -29.71
CA GLU A 14 9.18 -16.75 -29.00
C GLU A 14 8.02 -17.61 -28.51
N PHE A 15 8.36 -18.82 -28.04
CA PHE A 15 7.37 -19.74 -27.47
C PHE A 15 6.62 -19.10 -26.28
N PRO A 16 5.29 -19.25 -26.21
CA PRO A 16 4.50 -18.68 -25.13
C PRO A 16 4.89 -19.23 -23.75
N SER A 17 5.01 -18.34 -22.77
CA SER A 17 5.28 -18.74 -21.38
C SER A 17 4.90 -17.61 -20.40
N ASP A 18 4.73 -17.96 -19.13
CA ASP A 18 4.49 -16.99 -18.04
C ASP A 18 5.62 -15.96 -17.94
N GLN A 19 6.87 -16.38 -18.20
CA GLN A 19 8.00 -15.45 -18.21
C GLN A 19 7.82 -14.34 -19.23
N LYS A 20 7.25 -14.63 -20.41
CA LYS A 20 7.01 -13.60 -21.43
C LYS A 20 6.00 -12.55 -21.00
N ALA A 21 5.04 -12.91 -20.17
CA ALA A 21 4.12 -11.96 -19.55
C ALA A 21 4.84 -11.06 -18.52
N LEU A 22 5.76 -11.63 -17.72
CA LEU A 22 6.60 -10.87 -16.80
C LEU A 22 7.58 -9.95 -17.54
N ASP A 23 8.16 -10.40 -18.64
CA ASP A 23 9.14 -9.66 -19.44
C ASP A 23 8.56 -8.34 -19.99
N ILE A 24 7.23 -8.22 -20.14
CA ILE A 24 6.54 -6.96 -20.54
C ILE A 24 6.95 -5.81 -19.59
N PHE A 25 7.18 -6.11 -18.33
CA PHE A 25 7.56 -5.16 -17.27
C PHE A 25 8.97 -5.42 -16.75
N SER A 26 9.86 -5.95 -17.60
CA SER A 26 11.25 -6.23 -17.19
C SER A 26 11.94 -4.99 -16.62
N GLY A 27 12.58 -5.15 -15.45
CA GLY A 27 13.24 -4.06 -14.73
C GLY A 27 12.30 -3.15 -13.91
N GLU A 28 10.99 -3.43 -13.89
CA GLU A 28 10.01 -2.67 -13.12
C GLU A 28 9.43 -3.47 -11.93
N TRP A 29 9.68 -4.77 -11.86
CA TRP A 29 9.22 -5.60 -10.77
C TRP A 29 9.97 -5.31 -9.49
N THR A 30 9.25 -5.04 -8.42
CA THR A 30 9.79 -4.95 -7.05
C THR A 30 9.73 -6.30 -6.36
N SER A 31 8.62 -7.02 -6.52
CA SER A 31 8.31 -8.23 -5.75
C SER A 31 8.96 -9.47 -6.33
N GLN A 32 9.59 -10.26 -5.47
CA GLN A 32 9.95 -11.64 -5.75
C GLN A 32 8.68 -12.51 -5.73
N LEU A 33 8.50 -13.35 -6.74
CA LEU A 33 7.37 -14.29 -6.78
C LEU A 33 7.48 -15.37 -5.68
N PRO A 34 6.35 -16.01 -5.30
CA PRO A 34 6.37 -17.10 -4.32
C PRO A 34 7.27 -18.25 -4.74
N GLU A 35 7.76 -19.04 -3.79
CA GLU A 35 8.70 -20.15 -4.01
C GLU A 35 8.24 -21.14 -5.09
N ALA A 36 6.94 -21.44 -5.16
CA ALA A 36 6.38 -22.32 -6.20
C ALA A 36 6.59 -21.80 -7.63
N TRP A 37 6.94 -20.55 -7.81
CA TRP A 37 7.25 -19.88 -9.10
C TRP A 37 8.68 -19.35 -9.14
N ALA A 38 9.60 -19.88 -8.32
CA ALA A 38 11.00 -19.44 -8.24
C ALA A 38 11.79 -19.56 -9.56
N GLN A 39 11.30 -20.35 -10.51
CA GLN A 39 11.88 -20.47 -11.86
C GLN A 39 11.61 -19.24 -12.74
N LEU A 40 10.64 -18.38 -12.37
CA LEU A 40 10.31 -17.15 -13.07
C LEU A 40 11.09 -15.99 -12.49
N GLN A 41 11.51 -15.07 -13.36
CA GLN A 41 12.29 -13.88 -12.98
C GLN A 41 11.37 -12.66 -12.90
N ALA A 42 11.34 -12.03 -11.72
CA ALA A 42 10.64 -10.79 -11.45
C ALA A 42 11.52 -9.87 -10.57
N GLY A 43 10.99 -9.30 -9.50
CA GLY A 43 11.76 -8.51 -8.52
C GLY A 43 12.44 -9.37 -7.46
N THR A 44 12.92 -8.71 -6.40
CA THR A 44 13.73 -9.37 -5.34
C THR A 44 13.18 -9.16 -3.93
N THR A 45 12.20 -8.26 -3.75
CA THR A 45 11.63 -7.98 -2.43
C THR A 45 10.54 -9.01 -2.10
N PRO A 46 10.56 -9.67 -0.91
CA PRO A 46 9.66 -10.78 -0.60
C PRO A 46 8.26 -10.31 -0.19
N LEU A 47 7.55 -9.56 -1.05
CA LEU A 47 6.20 -9.05 -0.76
C LEU A 47 5.10 -10.10 -0.89
N PHE A 48 5.40 -11.27 -1.45
CA PHE A 48 4.48 -12.42 -1.47
C PHE A 48 4.62 -13.33 -0.23
N ASP A 49 5.57 -13.01 0.66
CA ASP A 49 5.79 -13.66 1.95
C ASP A 49 6.26 -12.63 2.99
N ASP A 50 5.48 -11.58 3.17
CA ASP A 50 5.78 -10.44 4.03
C ASP A 50 5.49 -10.77 5.50
N PRO A 51 6.50 -10.73 6.40
CA PRO A 51 6.30 -11.01 7.82
C PRO A 51 5.31 -10.07 8.51
N ARG A 52 5.16 -8.85 8.01
CA ARG A 52 4.17 -7.87 8.51
C ARG A 52 2.75 -8.35 8.24
N VAL A 53 2.50 -8.95 7.07
CA VAL A 53 1.20 -9.51 6.71
C VAL A 53 0.89 -10.75 7.55
N HIS A 54 1.86 -11.64 7.75
CA HIS A 54 1.69 -12.79 8.63
C HIS A 54 1.35 -12.38 10.06
N TRP A 55 2.00 -11.36 10.58
CA TRP A 55 1.67 -10.79 11.89
C TRP A 55 0.26 -10.21 11.89
N ALA A 56 -0.08 -9.38 10.90
CA ALA A 56 -1.40 -8.75 10.81
C ALA A 56 -2.53 -9.79 10.77
N LEU A 57 -2.37 -10.86 9.99
CA LEU A 57 -3.33 -11.95 9.93
C LEU A 57 -3.54 -12.63 11.28
N ARG A 58 -2.47 -12.85 12.06
CA ARG A 58 -2.61 -13.38 13.44
C ARG A 58 -3.37 -12.44 14.36
N GLU A 59 -3.01 -11.14 14.35
CA GLU A 59 -3.69 -10.12 15.16
C GLU A 59 -5.17 -9.96 14.77
N LEU A 60 -5.50 -10.06 13.48
CA LEU A 60 -6.88 -9.97 12.98
C LEU A 60 -7.70 -11.24 13.26
N GLY A 61 -7.10 -12.29 13.82
CA GLY A 61 -7.76 -13.59 13.98
C GLY A 61 -8.01 -14.31 12.65
N GLY A 62 -7.12 -14.11 11.67
CA GLY A 62 -7.20 -14.66 10.32
C GLY A 62 -8.04 -13.83 9.36
N ALA A 63 -8.02 -14.23 8.08
CA ALA A 63 -8.84 -13.64 7.03
C ALA A 63 -9.82 -14.65 6.41
N ASP A 64 -9.91 -15.86 6.97
CA ASP A 64 -10.77 -16.91 6.46
C ASP A 64 -12.25 -16.46 6.40
N GLU A 65 -12.88 -16.69 5.24
CA GLU A 65 -14.25 -16.27 4.91
C GLU A 65 -14.55 -14.77 5.07
N LYS A 66 -13.53 -13.91 5.26
CA LYS A 66 -13.71 -12.46 5.38
C LYS A 66 -13.65 -11.76 4.01
N THR A 67 -14.36 -10.65 3.91
CA THR A 67 -14.27 -9.70 2.80
C THR A 67 -13.19 -8.67 3.10
N VAL A 68 -12.28 -8.45 2.14
CA VAL A 68 -11.15 -7.54 2.32
C VAL A 68 -11.15 -6.45 1.24
N LEU A 69 -10.95 -5.20 1.64
CA LEU A 69 -10.58 -4.11 0.75
C LEU A 69 -9.08 -3.83 0.89
N GLU A 70 -8.32 -4.04 -0.17
CA GLU A 70 -6.90 -3.71 -0.21
C GLU A 70 -6.66 -2.40 -0.97
N LEU A 71 -5.92 -1.49 -0.36
CA LEU A 71 -5.56 -0.19 -0.93
C LEU A 71 -4.12 -0.23 -1.43
N GLY A 72 -3.92 0.02 -2.73
CA GLY A 72 -2.60 0.07 -3.35
C GLY A 72 -1.85 -1.27 -3.35
N PRO A 73 -2.36 -2.31 -4.03
CA PRO A 73 -1.74 -3.66 -4.04
C PRO A 73 -0.37 -3.72 -4.71
N LEU A 74 0.09 -2.66 -5.38
CA LEU A 74 1.36 -2.56 -6.12
C LEU A 74 1.49 -3.63 -7.22
N GLU A 75 1.77 -4.88 -6.84
CA GLU A 75 1.95 -6.03 -7.73
C GLU A 75 1.14 -7.26 -7.26
N GLY A 76 0.24 -7.06 -6.27
CA GLY A 76 -0.66 -8.09 -5.78
C GLY A 76 -0.04 -9.11 -4.80
N GLY A 77 1.14 -8.81 -4.23
CA GLY A 77 1.78 -9.70 -3.27
C GLY A 77 0.93 -9.95 -2.02
N HIS A 78 0.44 -8.89 -1.41
CA HIS A 78 -0.44 -9.01 -0.24
C HIS A 78 -1.81 -9.58 -0.62
N SER A 79 -2.36 -9.23 -1.80
CA SER A 79 -3.58 -9.87 -2.34
C SER A 79 -3.43 -11.39 -2.40
N TYR A 80 -2.28 -11.90 -2.88
CA TYR A 80 -1.97 -13.33 -2.88
C TYR A 80 -1.98 -13.92 -1.46
N MET A 81 -1.29 -13.27 -0.51
CA MET A 81 -1.25 -13.73 0.88
C MET A 81 -2.64 -13.77 1.53
N LEU A 82 -3.48 -12.75 1.27
CA LEU A 82 -4.85 -12.68 1.75
C LEU A 82 -5.73 -13.79 1.14
N GLU A 83 -5.59 -14.08 -0.16
CA GLU A 83 -6.30 -15.19 -0.79
C GLU A 83 -5.86 -16.55 -0.22
N LYS A 84 -4.56 -16.74 0.01
CA LYS A 84 -4.01 -17.95 0.66
C LYS A 84 -4.46 -18.09 2.11
N ALA A 85 -4.73 -16.99 2.80
CA ALA A 85 -5.29 -16.98 4.14
C ALA A 85 -6.81 -17.27 4.18
N GLY A 86 -7.44 -17.62 3.05
CA GLY A 86 -8.82 -18.06 2.98
C GLY A 86 -9.85 -16.93 2.81
N SER A 87 -9.46 -15.69 2.52
CA SER A 87 -10.41 -14.58 2.32
C SER A 87 -11.50 -14.98 1.33
N ARG A 88 -12.77 -14.68 1.68
CA ARG A 88 -13.93 -14.96 0.83
C ARG A 88 -13.86 -14.18 -0.48
N SER A 89 -13.52 -12.91 -0.39
CA SER A 89 -13.30 -12.03 -1.54
C SER A 89 -12.36 -10.89 -1.16
N ILE A 90 -11.56 -10.47 -2.12
CA ILE A 90 -10.64 -9.34 -1.99
C ILE A 90 -10.95 -8.36 -3.12
N LEU A 91 -11.29 -7.12 -2.78
CA LEU A 91 -11.32 -6.02 -3.71
C LEU A 91 -10.03 -5.22 -3.52
N ALA A 92 -9.17 -5.17 -4.54
CA ALA A 92 -7.90 -4.45 -4.49
C ALA A 92 -7.92 -3.29 -5.49
N ILE A 93 -7.66 -2.07 -5.02
CA ILE A 93 -7.75 -0.85 -5.84
C ILE A 93 -6.37 -0.25 -6.02
N GLU A 94 -5.90 -0.17 -7.27
CA GLU A 94 -4.59 0.35 -7.65
C GLU A 94 -4.73 1.60 -8.52
N GLY A 95 -4.15 2.72 -8.06
CA GLY A 95 -4.19 3.98 -8.79
C GLY A 95 -3.15 4.10 -9.91
N ASN A 96 -2.03 3.39 -9.80
CA ASN A 96 -0.99 3.38 -10.83
C ASN A 96 -1.34 2.36 -11.92
N THR A 97 -1.57 2.85 -13.14
CA THR A 97 -1.99 2.00 -14.27
C THR A 97 -0.99 0.89 -14.61
N ARG A 98 0.32 1.14 -14.48
CA ARG A 98 1.34 0.11 -14.73
C ARG A 98 1.38 -0.94 -13.62
N ALA A 99 1.24 -0.52 -12.37
CA ALA A 99 1.12 -1.43 -11.22
C ALA A 99 -0.16 -2.27 -11.34
N TYR A 100 -1.28 -1.66 -11.70
CA TYR A 100 -2.53 -2.38 -11.98
C TYR A 100 -2.36 -3.47 -13.03
N LEU A 101 -1.69 -3.17 -14.16
CA LEU A 101 -1.42 -4.16 -15.20
C LEU A 101 -0.52 -5.30 -14.69
N ARG A 102 0.46 -5.01 -13.85
CA ARG A 102 1.29 -6.02 -13.18
C ARG A 102 0.46 -6.91 -12.25
N CYS A 103 -0.50 -6.33 -11.51
CA CYS A 103 -1.46 -7.12 -10.72
C CYS A 103 -2.25 -8.11 -11.58
N LEU A 104 -2.68 -7.72 -12.79
CA LEU A 104 -3.39 -8.62 -13.70
C LEU A 104 -2.50 -9.74 -14.22
N VAL A 105 -1.24 -9.46 -14.55
CA VAL A 105 -0.24 -10.47 -14.94
C VAL A 105 -0.03 -11.47 -13.78
N VAL A 106 0.20 -10.97 -12.57
CA VAL A 106 0.37 -11.81 -11.37
C VAL A 106 -0.88 -12.64 -11.10
N LYS A 107 -2.07 -12.03 -11.22
CA LYS A 107 -3.34 -12.75 -11.03
C LYS A 107 -3.45 -13.95 -11.96
N GLU A 108 -3.11 -13.79 -13.23
CA GLU A 108 -3.18 -14.87 -14.21
C GLU A 108 -2.15 -15.97 -13.91
N ILE A 109 -0.88 -15.60 -13.73
CA ILE A 109 0.23 -16.54 -13.47
C ILE A 109 0.02 -17.35 -12.19
N LEU A 110 -0.42 -16.68 -11.10
CA LEU A 110 -0.62 -17.34 -9.80
C LEU A 110 -2.02 -17.98 -9.65
N GLY A 111 -2.90 -17.80 -10.63
CA GLY A 111 -4.25 -18.36 -10.64
C GLY A 111 -5.16 -17.80 -9.54
N LEU A 112 -5.04 -16.50 -9.20
CA LEU A 112 -5.86 -15.87 -8.16
C LEU A 112 -7.32 -15.76 -8.61
N ARG A 113 -8.24 -16.29 -7.80
CA ARG A 113 -9.67 -16.39 -8.15
C ARG A 113 -10.57 -15.54 -7.28
N ARG A 114 -10.12 -15.20 -6.07
CA ARG A 114 -10.91 -14.44 -5.08
C ARG A 114 -10.57 -12.96 -5.07
N VAL A 115 -9.51 -12.56 -5.79
CA VAL A 115 -9.09 -11.16 -5.93
C VAL A 115 -9.72 -10.53 -7.17
N ARG A 116 -10.36 -9.39 -6.98
CA ARG A 116 -10.76 -8.47 -8.06
C ARG A 116 -9.91 -7.22 -7.98
N PHE A 117 -9.12 -6.95 -9.00
CA PHE A 117 -8.38 -5.68 -9.13
C PHE A 117 -9.22 -4.64 -9.84
N LEU A 118 -9.26 -3.41 -9.32
CA LEU A 118 -9.81 -2.22 -9.97
C LEU A 118 -8.70 -1.20 -10.17
N CYS A 119 -8.72 -0.53 -11.33
CA CYS A 119 -7.83 0.59 -11.62
C CYS A 119 -8.53 1.89 -11.26
N GLY A 120 -7.99 2.65 -10.30
CA GLY A 120 -8.59 3.92 -9.90
C GLY A 120 -8.11 4.42 -8.55
N ASP A 121 -8.71 5.53 -8.13
CA ASP A 121 -8.43 6.18 -6.86
C ASP A 121 -9.26 5.53 -5.73
N PHE A 122 -8.59 4.86 -4.80
CA PHE A 122 -9.23 4.23 -3.65
C PHE A 122 -9.80 5.26 -2.65
N GLY A 123 -9.22 6.46 -2.59
CA GLY A 123 -9.75 7.55 -1.74
C GLY A 123 -11.12 8.00 -2.25
N GLN A 124 -11.26 8.17 -3.58
CA GLN A 124 -12.54 8.47 -4.20
C GLN A 124 -13.55 7.33 -4.02
N TYR A 125 -13.12 6.09 -4.23
CA TYR A 125 -13.95 4.93 -3.98
C TYR A 125 -14.50 4.89 -2.54
N LEU A 126 -13.64 5.11 -1.53
CA LEU A 126 -14.06 5.13 -0.12
C LEU A 126 -14.98 6.30 0.24
N LYS A 127 -14.92 7.42 -0.50
CA LYS A 127 -15.82 8.57 -0.30
C LYS A 127 -17.21 8.32 -0.88
N GLU A 128 -17.31 7.66 -2.01
CA GLU A 128 -18.55 7.50 -2.79
C GLU A 128 -19.23 6.15 -2.58
N SER A 129 -18.46 5.10 -2.26
CA SER A 129 -19.01 3.77 -2.05
C SER A 129 -19.68 3.62 -0.67
N THR A 130 -20.74 2.84 -0.63
CA THR A 130 -21.39 2.36 0.60
C THR A 130 -21.01 0.91 0.93
N ASP A 131 -20.07 0.32 0.20
CA ASP A 131 -19.65 -1.05 0.43
C ASP A 131 -18.97 -1.18 1.80
N LEU A 132 -19.28 -2.28 2.48
CA LEU A 132 -18.69 -2.63 3.77
C LEU A 132 -17.84 -3.89 3.62
N PHE A 133 -16.73 -3.89 4.34
CA PHE A 133 -15.77 -4.98 4.36
C PHE A 133 -15.53 -5.42 5.81
N ASP A 134 -15.08 -6.66 5.99
CA ASP A 134 -14.64 -7.12 7.31
C ASP A 134 -13.28 -6.51 7.69
N ILE A 135 -12.41 -6.30 6.70
CA ILE A 135 -11.04 -5.77 6.89
C ILE A 135 -10.71 -4.79 5.78
N VAL A 136 -10.10 -3.65 6.13
CA VAL A 136 -9.31 -2.84 5.19
C VAL A 136 -7.83 -3.13 5.38
N PHE A 137 -7.13 -3.36 4.28
CA PHE A 137 -5.70 -3.64 4.23
C PHE A 137 -4.98 -2.48 3.54
N ALA A 138 -4.25 -1.65 4.30
CA ALA A 138 -3.64 -0.40 3.85
C ALA A 138 -2.13 -0.42 4.10
N SER A 139 -1.38 -1.11 3.23
CA SER A 139 0.07 -1.23 3.35
C SER A 139 0.78 -0.27 2.42
N GLY A 140 1.49 0.71 2.98
CA GLY A 140 2.32 1.61 2.18
C GLY A 140 1.56 2.73 1.45
N VAL A 141 0.36 3.10 1.90
CA VAL A 141 -0.47 4.07 1.19
C VAL A 141 -0.74 5.36 1.96
N LEU A 142 -0.79 5.35 3.30
CA LEU A 142 -1.20 6.52 4.10
C LEU A 142 -0.24 7.69 3.91
N TYR A 143 1.06 7.45 3.97
CA TYR A 143 2.10 8.48 3.84
C TYR A 143 2.25 9.03 2.40
N HIS A 144 1.45 8.53 1.47
CA HIS A 144 1.34 9.05 0.10
C HIS A 144 0.12 9.95 -0.11
N GLN A 145 -0.70 10.17 0.93
CA GLN A 145 -1.94 10.94 0.81
C GLN A 145 -1.75 12.43 1.01
N GLN A 146 -2.58 13.23 0.34
CA GLN A 146 -2.73 14.66 0.60
C GLN A 146 -3.57 14.94 1.85
N ALA A 147 -4.52 14.07 2.15
CA ALA A 147 -5.43 14.14 3.29
C ALA A 147 -5.44 12.83 4.09
N PRO A 148 -4.33 12.48 4.79
CA PRO A 148 -4.20 11.17 5.43
C PRO A 148 -5.23 10.94 6.53
N VAL A 149 -5.61 11.95 7.30
CA VAL A 149 -6.63 11.83 8.37
C VAL A 149 -8.02 11.58 7.77
N GLU A 150 -8.36 12.22 6.66
CA GLU A 150 -9.61 11.96 5.93
C GLU A 150 -9.64 10.49 5.41
N LEU A 151 -8.50 9.98 4.92
CA LEU A 151 -8.42 8.57 4.53
C LEU A 151 -8.68 7.64 5.72
N LEU A 152 -8.11 7.90 6.90
CA LEU A 152 -8.38 7.08 8.11
C LEU A 152 -9.86 7.11 8.50
N ALA A 153 -10.52 8.27 8.40
CA ALA A 153 -11.94 8.42 8.67
C ALA A 153 -12.81 7.60 7.67
N THR A 154 -12.46 7.65 6.38
CA THR A 154 -13.19 6.89 5.35
C THR A 154 -13.00 5.39 5.51
N ILE A 155 -11.78 4.93 5.83
CA ILE A 155 -11.49 3.54 6.17
C ILE A 155 -12.32 3.08 7.36
N ALA A 156 -12.39 3.89 8.42
CA ALA A 156 -13.17 3.57 9.60
C ALA A 156 -14.67 3.40 9.28
N ARG A 157 -15.23 4.11 8.33
CA ARG A 157 -16.61 3.89 7.89
C ARG A 157 -16.79 2.57 7.14
N ALA A 158 -15.77 2.16 6.37
CA ALA A 158 -15.84 1.01 5.48
C ALA A 158 -15.62 -0.34 6.18
N ALA A 159 -14.89 -0.38 7.32
CA ALA A 159 -14.57 -1.65 7.98
C ALA A 159 -14.37 -1.52 9.49
N PRO A 160 -14.75 -2.56 10.28
CA PRO A 160 -14.47 -2.63 11.71
C PRO A 160 -13.01 -3.00 12.03
N ALA A 161 -12.25 -3.51 11.06
CA ALA A 161 -10.86 -3.87 11.26
C ALA A 161 -9.96 -3.30 10.15
N LEU A 162 -8.78 -2.85 10.55
CA LEU A 162 -7.77 -2.24 9.68
C LEU A 162 -6.41 -2.86 9.96
N TYR A 163 -5.68 -3.24 8.91
CA TYR A 163 -4.22 -3.31 8.92
C TYR A 163 -3.66 -2.08 8.24
N LEU A 164 -2.69 -1.43 8.88
CA LEU A 164 -1.97 -0.27 8.35
C LEU A 164 -0.46 -0.48 8.50
N TRP A 165 0.30 -0.33 7.42
CA TRP A 165 1.74 -0.05 7.46
C TRP A 165 2.00 1.30 6.81
N THR A 166 2.76 2.17 7.52
CA THR A 166 3.00 3.54 7.07
C THR A 166 4.30 4.10 7.61
N HIS A 167 4.87 5.08 6.88
CA HIS A 167 5.84 6.01 7.46
C HIS A 167 5.13 7.07 8.30
N TYR A 168 5.87 7.65 9.25
CA TYR A 168 5.43 8.77 10.06
C TYR A 168 6.55 9.79 10.25
N TYR A 169 6.22 10.99 10.71
CA TYR A 169 7.20 12.01 11.06
C TYR A 169 7.65 11.86 12.51
N ASP A 170 8.97 11.84 12.71
CA ASP A 170 9.64 11.98 14.01
C ASP A 170 10.83 12.92 13.83
N ALA A 171 10.87 14.01 14.60
CA ALA A 171 11.85 15.08 14.41
C ALA A 171 13.30 14.62 14.59
N ALA A 172 13.57 13.77 15.59
CA ALA A 172 14.89 13.26 15.86
C ALA A 172 15.35 12.30 14.76
N ALA A 173 14.51 11.33 14.43
CA ALA A 173 14.83 10.28 13.45
C ALA A 173 15.00 10.81 12.03
N VAL A 174 14.18 11.79 11.59
CA VAL A 174 14.31 12.35 10.24
C VAL A 174 15.51 13.27 10.10
N THR A 175 15.93 13.95 11.16
CA THR A 175 17.13 14.82 11.14
C THR A 175 18.40 14.04 10.85
N GLU A 176 18.50 12.80 11.31
CA GLU A 176 19.65 11.93 11.03
C GLU A 176 19.68 11.42 9.58
N LYS A 177 18.57 11.55 8.84
CA LYS A 177 18.41 11.05 7.46
C LYS A 177 18.30 12.21 6.48
N GLN A 178 19.42 12.77 6.03
CA GLN A 178 19.45 13.95 5.17
C GLN A 178 18.57 13.83 3.92
N HIS A 179 18.48 12.65 3.30
CA HIS A 179 17.66 12.41 2.10
C HIS A 179 16.14 12.43 2.40
N VAL A 180 15.74 12.19 3.67
CA VAL A 180 14.35 12.31 4.14
C VAL A 180 14.08 13.75 4.57
N SER A 181 14.93 14.31 5.45
CA SER A 181 14.74 15.66 6.00
C SER A 181 14.72 16.75 4.93
N ALA A 182 15.53 16.63 3.88
CA ALA A 182 15.54 17.57 2.76
C ALA A 182 14.21 17.65 1.98
N ARG A 183 13.34 16.66 2.14
CA ARG A 183 12.02 16.59 1.50
C ARG A 183 10.88 17.07 2.38
N LEU A 184 11.11 17.17 3.69
CA LEU A 184 10.09 17.51 4.67
C LEU A 184 9.96 19.01 4.84
N GLY A 185 8.71 19.49 4.84
CA GLY A 185 8.32 20.85 5.12
C GLY A 185 8.12 21.11 6.61
N ALA A 186 7.78 22.38 6.95
CA ALA A 186 7.45 22.77 8.32
C ALA A 186 6.17 22.07 8.82
N ALA A 187 6.03 21.99 10.14
CA ALA A 187 4.83 21.49 10.77
C ALA A 187 3.60 22.37 10.42
N GLN A 188 2.50 21.71 10.12
CA GLN A 188 1.20 22.34 9.88
C GLN A 188 0.18 21.74 10.83
N THR A 189 -0.46 22.58 11.64
CA THR A 189 -1.60 22.16 12.48
C THR A 189 -2.87 22.22 11.64
N CYS A 190 -3.58 21.11 11.57
CA CYS A 190 -4.80 20.94 10.79
C CYS A 190 -5.92 20.38 11.68
N GLU A 191 -7.14 20.44 11.19
CA GLU A 191 -8.31 19.83 11.82
C GLU A 191 -9.17 19.16 10.76
N PHE A 192 -9.70 18.00 11.09
CA PHE A 192 -10.68 17.27 10.28
C PHE A 192 -11.67 16.55 11.21
N ASP A 193 -12.97 16.81 11.00
CA ASP A 193 -14.08 16.18 11.74
C ASP A 193 -13.91 16.27 13.28
N GLY A 194 -13.52 17.45 13.78
CA GLY A 194 -13.28 17.71 15.20
C GLY A 194 -11.98 17.11 15.76
N PHE A 195 -11.12 16.54 14.92
CA PHE A 195 -9.82 16.01 15.31
C PHE A 195 -8.69 16.93 14.86
N ALA A 196 -7.96 17.51 15.82
CA ALA A 196 -6.77 18.32 15.56
C ALA A 196 -5.51 17.45 15.50
N PHE A 197 -4.67 17.68 14.50
CA PHE A 197 -3.45 16.92 14.23
C PHE A 197 -2.34 17.78 13.63
N THR A 198 -1.12 17.25 13.59
CA THR A 198 0.03 17.87 12.94
C THR A 198 0.47 17.02 11.76
N GLN A 199 0.74 17.68 10.64
CA GLN A 199 1.28 17.05 9.45
C GLN A 199 2.49 17.81 8.90
N HIS A 200 3.30 17.11 8.12
CA HIS A 200 4.45 17.65 7.42
C HIS A 200 4.37 17.29 5.94
N GLU A 201 4.49 18.28 5.07
CA GLU A 201 4.60 18.03 3.64
C GLU A 201 5.86 17.21 3.34
N TYR A 202 5.73 16.11 2.60
CA TYR A 202 6.84 15.32 2.08
C TYR A 202 6.89 15.45 0.56
N ARG A 203 7.90 16.12 0.03
CA ARG A 203 8.05 16.42 -1.40
C ARG A 203 8.79 15.31 -2.13
N TYR A 204 8.24 14.82 -3.23
CA TYR A 204 8.84 13.72 -4.00
C TYR A 204 10.04 14.17 -4.85
N LEU A 205 10.08 15.44 -5.27
CA LEU A 205 11.16 15.99 -6.06
C LEU A 205 11.45 15.11 -7.30
N GLU A 206 12.74 14.82 -7.54
CA GLU A 206 13.18 13.99 -8.66
C GLU A 206 12.71 12.52 -8.60
N ALA A 207 12.26 12.03 -7.44
CA ALA A 207 11.75 10.65 -7.31
C ALA A 207 10.55 10.37 -8.23
N ARG A 208 9.77 11.38 -8.59
CA ARG A 208 8.66 11.25 -9.56
C ARG A 208 9.09 10.81 -10.94
N LYS A 209 10.37 10.99 -11.29
CA LYS A 209 10.95 10.59 -12.58
C LYS A 209 11.47 9.15 -12.57
N TRP A 210 11.48 8.49 -11.43
CA TRP A 210 11.99 7.12 -11.33
C TRP A 210 11.01 6.14 -11.98
N SER A 211 11.56 5.14 -12.65
CA SER A 211 10.79 4.00 -13.10
C SER A 211 10.18 3.29 -11.89
N GLY A 212 8.88 2.97 -11.97
CA GLY A 212 8.18 2.31 -10.86
C GLY A 212 7.81 3.24 -9.70
N PHE A 213 7.89 4.58 -9.83
CA PHE A 213 7.38 5.50 -8.81
C PHE A 213 5.89 5.21 -8.50
N CYS A 214 5.56 5.03 -7.22
CA CYS A 214 4.23 4.66 -6.74
C CYS A 214 3.66 5.63 -5.68
N GLY A 215 4.24 6.84 -5.53
CA GLY A 215 3.83 7.84 -4.54
C GLY A 215 2.56 8.63 -4.86
N GLY A 216 1.78 8.22 -5.87
CA GLY A 216 0.55 8.90 -6.26
C GLY A 216 0.74 10.01 -7.30
N PRO A 217 -0.35 10.72 -7.69
CA PRO A 217 -0.35 11.68 -8.79
C PRO A 217 0.22 13.06 -8.41
N HIS A 218 0.36 13.36 -7.13
CA HIS A 218 0.76 14.67 -6.62
C HIS A 218 2.28 14.82 -6.49
N ASP A 219 2.75 16.06 -6.38
CA ASP A 219 4.18 16.38 -6.21
C ASP A 219 4.68 16.13 -4.79
N SER A 220 3.77 16.03 -3.84
CA SER A 220 4.04 15.81 -2.42
C SER A 220 2.95 14.96 -1.78
N ALA A 221 3.16 14.58 -0.53
CA ALA A 221 2.19 13.94 0.35
C ALA A 221 2.30 14.55 1.75
N GLN A 222 1.46 14.09 2.70
CA GLN A 222 1.48 14.57 4.07
C GLN A 222 1.86 13.44 5.03
N TRP A 223 2.89 13.64 5.82
CA TRP A 223 3.31 12.72 6.88
C TRP A 223 2.75 13.19 8.21
N LEU A 224 2.06 12.29 8.91
CA LEU A 224 1.53 12.52 10.24
C LEU A 224 2.57 12.20 11.32
N LEU A 225 2.40 12.76 12.51
CA LEU A 225 3.08 12.26 13.70
C LEU A 225 2.57 10.86 14.05
N ARG A 226 3.43 10.03 14.62
CA ARG A 226 3.07 8.68 15.08
C ARG A 226 1.84 8.67 15.99
N ASP A 227 1.86 9.54 16.99
CA ASP A 227 0.78 9.62 17.97
C ASP A 227 -0.52 10.17 17.37
N ASP A 228 -0.44 11.05 16.37
CA ASP A 228 -1.62 11.54 15.67
C ASP A 228 -2.29 10.45 14.85
N ILE A 229 -1.53 9.51 14.26
CA ILE A 229 -2.11 8.33 13.59
C ILE A 229 -2.92 7.51 14.58
N ILE A 230 -2.36 7.21 15.75
CA ILE A 230 -3.01 6.40 16.79
C ILE A 230 -4.24 7.11 17.36
N ARG A 231 -4.13 8.41 17.63
CA ARG A 231 -5.23 9.24 18.13
C ARG A 231 -6.37 9.36 17.12
N ALA A 232 -6.05 9.54 15.82
CA ALA A 232 -7.03 9.59 14.74
C ALA A 232 -7.82 8.28 14.65
N LEU A 233 -7.15 7.13 14.70
CA LEU A 233 -7.83 5.83 14.69
C LEU A 233 -8.79 5.69 15.85
N ARG A 234 -8.39 6.10 17.07
CA ARG A 234 -9.28 6.10 18.24
C ARG A 234 -10.45 7.06 18.09
N HIS A 235 -10.19 8.26 17.57
CA HIS A 235 -11.23 9.27 17.31
C HIS A 235 -12.30 8.75 16.33
N PHE A 236 -11.89 7.98 15.32
CA PHE A 236 -12.81 7.38 14.34
C PHE A 236 -13.37 6.02 14.76
N GLY A 237 -13.17 5.61 16.03
CA GLY A 237 -13.89 4.51 16.65
C GLY A 237 -13.17 3.17 16.71
N TYR A 238 -11.87 3.12 16.45
CA TYR A 238 -11.05 1.92 16.74
C TYR A 238 -10.61 1.92 18.19
N ALA A 239 -11.12 0.96 18.99
CA ALA A 239 -10.83 0.86 20.42
C ALA A 239 -9.52 0.11 20.69
N GLU A 240 -9.26 -0.97 19.97
CA GLU A 240 -8.11 -1.82 20.14
C GLU A 240 -7.07 -1.54 19.04
N ILE A 241 -5.83 -1.25 19.44
CA ILE A 241 -4.72 -1.00 18.52
C ILE A 241 -3.51 -1.80 18.98
N SER A 242 -3.11 -2.79 18.17
CA SER A 242 -1.86 -3.53 18.31
C SER A 242 -0.81 -2.95 17.36
N ILE A 243 0.41 -2.74 17.84
CA ILE A 243 1.50 -2.15 17.04
C ILE A 243 2.67 -3.15 16.99
N ALA A 244 3.24 -3.32 15.82
CA ALA A 244 4.48 -4.06 15.61
C ALA A 244 5.33 -3.38 14.51
N PHE A 245 6.54 -3.88 14.30
CA PHE A 245 7.47 -3.34 13.29
C PHE A 245 7.62 -1.81 13.39
N ASP A 246 7.59 -1.27 14.62
CA ASP A 246 7.82 0.15 14.89
C ASP A 246 9.32 0.43 14.78
N ASP A 247 9.77 0.75 13.57
CA ASP A 247 11.17 0.93 13.20
C ASP A 247 11.48 2.41 12.98
N ILE A 248 11.98 3.06 14.01
CA ILE A 248 12.43 4.46 13.96
C ILE A 248 13.67 4.62 13.06
N SER A 249 14.44 3.55 12.87
CA SER A 249 15.68 3.53 12.09
C SER A 249 15.48 3.22 10.61
N HIS A 250 14.26 2.87 10.18
CA HIS A 250 13.96 2.49 8.79
C HIS A 250 14.58 3.46 7.78
N PRO A 251 15.28 2.97 6.74
CA PRO A 251 16.09 3.82 5.83
C PRO A 251 15.29 4.95 5.18
N ASN A 252 14.04 4.73 4.84
CA ASN A 252 13.18 5.72 4.15
C ASN A 252 12.35 6.60 5.11
N GLY A 253 12.72 6.65 6.38
CA GLY A 253 12.01 7.36 7.44
C GLY A 253 11.29 6.41 8.41
N PRO A 254 11.02 6.84 9.65
CA PRO A 254 10.35 6.03 10.65
C PRO A 254 9.08 5.36 10.10
N SER A 255 8.84 4.11 10.48
CA SER A 255 7.69 3.35 10.02
C SER A 255 7.11 2.46 11.11
N LEU A 256 5.83 2.16 11.00
CA LEU A 256 5.16 1.21 11.89
C LEU A 256 4.15 0.35 11.12
N ALA A 257 3.87 -0.83 11.65
CA ALA A 257 2.70 -1.62 11.31
C ALA A 257 1.75 -1.64 12.50
N LEU A 258 0.46 -1.50 12.24
CA LEU A 258 -0.57 -1.64 13.26
C LEU A 258 -1.79 -2.42 12.74
N VAL A 259 -2.49 -3.04 13.67
CA VAL A 259 -3.84 -3.56 13.49
C VAL A 259 -4.76 -2.78 14.43
N ALA A 260 -5.85 -2.26 13.89
CA ALA A 260 -6.86 -1.55 14.65
C ALA A 260 -8.23 -2.25 14.53
N ARG A 261 -8.98 -2.36 15.64
CA ARG A 261 -10.30 -3.00 15.72
C ARG A 261 -11.26 -2.17 16.56
N ARG A 262 -12.56 -2.26 16.22
CA ARG A 262 -13.64 -1.71 17.05
C ARG A 262 -14.00 -2.60 18.20
#